data_f72870922855e44333bfa3d636517562
#
_entry.id   f72870922855e44333bfa3d636517562
#
_cell.length_a   1.000
_cell.length_b   1.000
_cell.length_c   1.000
_cell.angle_alpha   90.00
_cell.angle_beta   90.00
_cell.angle_gamma   90.00
#
_symmetry.space_group_name_H-M   'P 1'
#
loop_
_entity.id
_entity.type
_entity.pdbx_description
1 polymer ?
#
loop_
_entity_poly.entity_id
_entity_poly.type
_entity_poly.pdbx_seq_one_letter_code
_entity_poly.pdbx_strand_id
1 'polypeptide(L)'
;TIDIHGGGFDLVFPHHENEIAQQEGYAHTHLANIWMHVGFINIDNEKMSKSLGNVILAKDAINKWGGNVIRYFFLTTSYRAPINYTLDGMETAKKEIDKYQAFLNKLRGKILLEGEKFTSDFDTDSYNKFLAFLSDDLNVANAITVIESLIKSGNVLLRKPLDVVNLSKIYNTLLKCFDILGFKFNIIDVTKEDVETYQDYLKAKADKNFELSDKYRTNLIQKGLI
;
A
#
# COMPACT_ATOMS: atom_id res chain seq x y z
N THR A 1 -20.72 -12.25 24.42
CA THR A 1 -19.27 -12.07 24.15
C THR A 1 -19.09 -11.71 22.69
N ILE A 2 -18.29 -10.70 22.41
CA ILE A 2 -17.87 -10.29 21.06
C ILE A 2 -16.41 -10.69 20.83
N ASP A 3 -15.99 -10.78 19.55
CA ASP A 3 -14.62 -11.23 19.27
C ASP A 3 -13.59 -10.15 19.59
N ILE A 4 -13.81 -8.94 19.11
CA ILE A 4 -12.86 -7.82 19.30
C ILE A 4 -13.65 -6.59 19.74
N HIS A 5 -13.22 -5.95 20.83
CA HIS A 5 -13.69 -4.64 21.27
C HIS A 5 -12.51 -3.65 21.24
N GLY A 6 -12.72 -2.49 20.65
CA GLY A 6 -11.63 -1.53 20.46
C GLY A 6 -12.01 -0.10 20.78
N GLY A 7 -10.99 0.70 21.08
CA GLY A 7 -11.15 2.13 21.34
C GLY A 7 -9.83 2.84 21.52
N GLY A 8 -9.86 4.13 21.83
CA GLY A 8 -8.67 4.88 22.21
C GLY A 8 -8.19 4.48 23.59
N PHE A 9 -6.91 4.75 23.90
CA PHE A 9 -6.36 4.49 25.24
C PHE A 9 -7.09 5.24 26.35
N ASP A 10 -7.74 6.36 26.07
CA ASP A 10 -8.55 7.13 27.03
C ASP A 10 -9.84 6.41 27.44
N LEU A 11 -10.28 5.43 26.65
CA LEU A 11 -11.46 4.64 26.96
C LEU A 11 -11.20 3.45 27.87
N VAL A 12 -9.94 3.06 28.10
CA VAL A 12 -9.59 1.95 29.00
C VAL A 12 -10.26 2.15 30.36
N PHE A 13 -10.10 3.34 30.93
CA PHE A 13 -10.72 3.73 32.17
C PHE A 13 -11.30 5.15 32.08
N PRO A 14 -12.55 5.36 32.54
CA PRO A 14 -13.44 4.38 33.18
C PRO A 14 -14.40 3.63 32.22
N HIS A 15 -14.39 3.95 30.91
CA HIS A 15 -15.45 3.52 29.99
C HIS A 15 -15.48 1.99 29.80
N HIS A 16 -14.39 1.38 29.32
CA HIS A 16 -14.34 -0.06 29.07
C HIS A 16 -14.41 -0.88 30.36
N GLU A 17 -13.84 -0.40 31.45
CA GLU A 17 -13.99 -1.05 32.77
C GLU A 17 -15.46 -1.09 33.21
N ASN A 18 -16.23 -0.02 32.97
CA ASN A 18 -17.63 0.01 33.26
C ASN A 18 -18.43 -0.93 32.35
N GLU A 19 -18.08 -1.05 31.07
CA GLU A 19 -18.73 -1.99 30.16
C GLU A 19 -18.47 -3.44 30.56
N ILE A 20 -17.25 -3.77 31.00
CA ILE A 20 -16.91 -5.09 31.56
C ILE A 20 -17.75 -5.36 32.78
N ALA A 21 -17.78 -4.43 33.75
CA ALA A 21 -18.55 -4.58 34.99
C ALA A 21 -20.05 -4.79 34.71
N GLN A 22 -20.64 -4.08 33.78
CA GLN A 22 -22.04 -4.24 33.38
C GLN A 22 -22.30 -5.60 32.76
N GLN A 23 -21.46 -6.04 31.80
CA GLN A 23 -21.64 -7.32 31.13
C GLN A 23 -21.45 -8.50 32.10
N GLU A 24 -20.38 -8.47 32.89
CA GLU A 24 -20.10 -9.55 33.86
C GLU A 24 -21.13 -9.60 35.00
N GLY A 25 -21.58 -8.44 35.46
CA GLY A 25 -22.61 -8.35 36.50
C GLY A 25 -23.98 -8.82 36.03
N TYR A 26 -24.35 -8.62 34.75
CA TYR A 26 -25.62 -9.03 34.19
C TYR A 26 -25.62 -10.46 33.64
N ALA A 27 -24.65 -10.77 32.77
CA ALA A 27 -24.63 -12.00 31.99
C ALA A 27 -23.64 -13.06 32.50
N HIS A 28 -22.79 -12.74 33.47
CA HIS A 28 -21.74 -13.60 34.00
C HIS A 28 -20.80 -14.17 32.93
N THR A 29 -20.57 -13.39 31.88
CA THR A 29 -19.69 -13.73 30.75
C THR A 29 -18.81 -12.54 30.39
N HIS A 30 -17.63 -12.82 29.84
CA HIS A 30 -16.75 -11.76 29.35
C HIS A 30 -17.39 -10.97 28.21
N LEU A 31 -17.16 -9.66 28.17
CA LEU A 31 -17.66 -8.79 27.11
C LEU A 31 -16.96 -9.10 25.78
N ALA A 32 -15.64 -9.15 25.76
CA ALA A 32 -14.84 -9.37 24.57
C ALA A 32 -13.72 -10.37 24.80
N ASN A 33 -13.36 -11.12 23.74
CA ASN A 33 -12.22 -12.03 23.75
C ASN A 33 -10.89 -11.27 23.60
N ILE A 34 -10.89 -10.21 22.79
CA ILE A 34 -9.71 -9.39 22.50
C ILE A 34 -10.07 -7.91 22.69
N TRP A 35 -9.23 -7.20 23.41
CA TRP A 35 -9.29 -5.75 23.59
C TRP A 35 -8.19 -5.08 22.77
N MET A 36 -8.55 -4.11 21.92
CA MET A 36 -7.60 -3.41 21.07
C MET A 36 -7.66 -1.91 21.35
N HIS A 37 -6.60 -1.35 21.93
CA HIS A 37 -6.51 0.07 22.22
C HIS A 37 -5.53 0.77 21.28
N VAL A 38 -5.98 1.89 20.70
CA VAL A 38 -5.21 2.65 19.71
C VAL A 38 -4.73 3.98 20.28
N GLY A 39 -3.58 4.43 19.78
CA GLY A 39 -3.03 5.74 20.10
C GLY A 39 -3.86 6.90 19.53
N PHE A 40 -3.60 8.10 20.02
CA PHE A 40 -4.27 9.31 19.56
C PHE A 40 -3.74 9.80 18.22
N ILE A 41 -4.58 10.58 17.53
CA ILE A 41 -4.14 11.39 16.40
C ILE A 41 -3.84 12.79 16.93
N ASN A 42 -2.59 13.22 16.75
CA ASN A 42 -2.17 14.60 16.93
C ASN A 42 -2.15 15.31 15.58
N ILE A 43 -2.33 16.62 15.61
CA ILE A 43 -2.18 17.50 14.45
C ILE A 43 -1.11 18.51 14.79
N ASP A 44 -0.01 18.51 14.04
CA ASP A 44 1.13 19.39 14.27
C ASP A 44 1.61 19.38 15.74
N ASN A 45 1.70 18.16 16.32
CA ASN A 45 2.09 17.84 17.70
C ASN A 45 1.08 18.25 18.79
N GLU A 46 -0.10 18.74 18.43
CA GLU A 46 -1.18 19.03 19.37
C GLU A 46 -2.28 17.97 19.29
N LYS A 47 -2.88 17.60 20.43
CA LYS A 47 -4.01 16.66 20.44
C LYS A 47 -5.16 17.25 19.63
N MET A 48 -5.67 16.46 18.66
CA MET A 48 -6.86 16.84 17.89
C MET A 48 -8.07 16.99 18.82
N SER A 49 -8.67 18.17 18.86
CA SER A 49 -9.88 18.42 19.65
C SER A 49 -10.77 19.49 19.04
N LYS A 50 -12.07 19.37 19.29
CA LYS A 50 -13.06 20.37 18.86
C LYS A 50 -12.83 21.73 19.49
N SER A 51 -12.36 21.78 20.73
CA SER A 51 -12.09 23.02 21.48
C SER A 51 -10.92 23.83 20.91
N LEU A 52 -9.94 23.13 20.30
CA LEU A 52 -8.79 23.78 19.63
C LEU A 52 -9.09 24.13 18.17
N GLY A 53 -10.23 23.71 17.63
CA GLY A 53 -10.60 23.97 16.23
C GLY A 53 -9.72 23.30 15.19
N ASN A 54 -8.84 22.36 15.61
CA ASN A 54 -7.89 21.66 14.75
C ASN A 54 -8.41 20.32 14.23
N VAL A 55 -9.73 20.12 14.19
CA VAL A 55 -10.33 18.86 13.73
C VAL A 55 -10.28 18.75 12.22
N ILE A 56 -9.69 17.67 11.71
CA ILE A 56 -9.74 17.30 10.30
C ILE A 56 -10.75 16.16 10.14
N LEU A 57 -11.79 16.38 9.33
CA LEU A 57 -12.75 15.34 9.04
C LEU A 57 -12.12 14.28 8.11
N ALA A 58 -12.33 13.00 8.42
CA ALA A 58 -11.82 11.90 7.61
C ALA A 58 -12.26 12.01 6.14
N LYS A 59 -13.50 12.46 5.88
CA LYS A 59 -14.01 12.71 4.54
C LYS A 59 -13.15 13.72 3.77
N ASP A 60 -12.78 14.82 4.41
CA ASP A 60 -12.00 15.88 3.77
C ASP A 60 -10.56 15.44 3.52
N ALA A 61 -9.97 14.71 4.47
CA ALA A 61 -8.65 14.11 4.31
C ALA A 61 -8.63 13.12 3.14
N ILE A 62 -9.64 12.23 3.03
CA ILE A 62 -9.75 11.27 1.93
C ILE A 62 -9.95 11.97 0.59
N ASN A 63 -10.78 13.01 0.54
CA ASN A 63 -11.00 13.80 -0.68
C ASN A 63 -9.71 14.51 -1.16
N LYS A 64 -8.89 14.98 -0.21
CA LYS A 64 -7.63 15.67 -0.51
C LYS A 64 -6.51 14.72 -0.94
N TRP A 65 -6.34 13.61 -0.23
CA TRP A 65 -5.17 12.75 -0.36
C TRP A 65 -5.44 11.41 -1.05
N GLY A 66 -6.70 10.96 -1.03
CA GLY A 66 -7.07 9.61 -1.47
C GLY A 66 -6.94 8.56 -0.38
N GLY A 67 -7.75 7.50 -0.49
CA GLY A 67 -7.84 6.46 0.54
C GLY A 67 -6.54 5.68 0.77
N ASN A 68 -5.80 5.37 -0.28
CA ASN A 68 -4.53 4.65 -0.15
C ASN A 68 -3.48 5.45 0.63
N VAL A 69 -3.40 6.76 0.40
CA VAL A 69 -2.42 7.64 1.07
C VAL A 69 -2.73 7.73 2.57
N ILE A 70 -4.00 7.96 2.92
CA ILE A 70 -4.45 7.99 4.31
C ILE A 70 -4.17 6.65 4.99
N ARG A 71 -4.50 5.53 4.34
CA ARG A 71 -4.25 4.19 4.86
C ARG A 71 -2.76 3.93 5.07
N TYR A 72 -1.92 4.26 4.10
CA TYR A 72 -0.47 4.11 4.22
C TYR A 72 0.07 4.92 5.39
N PHE A 73 -0.34 6.19 5.51
CA PHE A 73 0.06 7.06 6.61
C PHE A 73 -0.22 6.43 7.98
N PHE A 74 -1.43 5.88 8.19
CA PHE A 74 -1.76 5.20 9.44
C PHE A 74 -0.97 3.91 9.65
N LEU A 75 -0.69 3.16 8.60
CA LEU A 75 0.01 1.88 8.67
C LEU A 75 1.52 2.00 8.93
N THR A 76 2.10 3.18 8.77
CA THR A 76 3.54 3.42 9.04
C THR A 76 3.87 3.54 10.52
N THR A 77 2.86 3.70 11.37
CA THR A 77 3.01 3.82 12.82
C THR A 77 2.30 2.66 13.51
N SER A 78 2.88 2.15 14.62
CA SER A 78 2.17 1.16 15.44
C SER A 78 0.83 1.72 15.90
N TYR A 79 -0.23 0.93 15.81
CA TYR A 79 -1.57 1.34 16.25
C TYR A 79 -1.61 1.74 17.74
N ARG A 80 -0.66 1.24 18.55
CA ARG A 80 -0.53 1.58 19.97
C ARG A 80 0.09 2.96 20.21
N ALA A 81 0.83 3.49 19.23
CA ALA A 81 1.52 4.76 19.37
C ALA A 81 0.65 5.93 18.88
N PRO A 82 0.76 7.12 19.48
CA PRO A 82 0.18 8.31 18.89
C PRO A 82 0.77 8.59 17.52
N ILE A 83 -0.07 8.98 16.58
CA ILE A 83 0.36 9.40 15.25
C ILE A 83 0.19 10.91 15.08
N ASN A 84 1.20 11.56 14.51
CA ASN A 84 1.17 13.00 14.27
C ASN A 84 0.86 13.29 12.80
N TYR A 85 -0.34 13.78 12.54
CA TYR A 85 -0.75 14.20 11.21
C TYR A 85 -0.07 15.53 10.88
N THR A 86 0.79 15.51 9.86
CA THR A 86 1.46 16.69 9.30
C THR A 86 1.35 16.68 7.78
N LEU A 87 1.44 17.85 7.16
CA LEU A 87 1.44 17.93 5.69
C LEU A 87 2.62 17.16 5.09
N ASP A 88 3.82 17.28 5.66
CA ASP A 88 5.03 16.58 5.19
C ASP A 88 4.88 15.06 5.30
N GLY A 89 4.26 14.56 6.38
CA GLY A 89 3.96 13.15 6.55
C GLY A 89 3.01 12.64 5.48
N MET A 90 1.99 13.42 5.15
CA MET A 90 1.03 13.08 4.10
C MET A 90 1.64 13.13 2.70
N GLU A 91 2.51 14.11 2.41
CA GLU A 91 3.24 14.17 1.14
C GLU A 91 4.22 12.99 0.98
N THR A 92 4.87 12.60 2.07
CA THR A 92 5.73 11.40 2.09
C THR A 92 4.91 10.14 1.81
N ALA A 93 3.77 9.97 2.48
CA ALA A 93 2.87 8.85 2.23
C ALA A 93 2.38 8.81 0.78
N LYS A 94 2.07 9.99 0.20
CA LYS A 94 1.67 10.11 -1.20
C LYS A 94 2.77 9.65 -2.15
N LYS A 95 4.02 10.09 -1.93
CA LYS A 95 5.17 9.68 -2.76
C LYS A 95 5.38 8.17 -2.75
N GLU A 96 5.21 7.52 -1.60
CA GLU A 96 5.34 6.06 -1.51
C GLU A 96 4.22 5.32 -2.24
N ILE A 97 2.97 5.77 -2.11
CA ILE A 97 1.83 5.19 -2.85
C ILE A 97 1.99 5.40 -4.36
N ASP A 98 2.40 6.58 -4.79
CA ASP A 98 2.67 6.88 -6.21
C ASP A 98 3.81 5.98 -6.75
N LYS A 99 4.86 5.74 -5.96
CA LYS A 99 5.96 4.80 -6.27
C LYS A 99 5.43 3.37 -6.46
N TYR A 100 4.56 2.89 -5.59
CA TYR A 100 3.98 1.54 -5.70
C TYR A 100 3.12 1.42 -6.96
N GLN A 101 2.26 2.40 -7.21
CA GLN A 101 1.44 2.46 -8.43
C GLN A 101 2.30 2.42 -9.70
N ALA A 102 3.32 3.29 -9.76
CA ALA A 102 4.22 3.37 -10.91
C ALA A 102 4.99 2.06 -11.12
N PHE A 103 5.46 1.44 -10.04
CA PHE A 103 6.17 0.16 -10.13
C PHE A 103 5.30 -0.96 -10.67
N LEU A 104 4.05 -1.09 -10.18
CA LEU A 104 3.11 -2.11 -10.66
C LEU A 104 2.82 -1.94 -12.15
N ASN A 105 2.57 -0.72 -12.60
CA ASN A 105 2.29 -0.43 -14.01
C ASN A 105 3.51 -0.72 -14.89
N LYS A 106 4.70 -0.30 -14.47
CA LYS A 106 5.94 -0.53 -15.19
C LYS A 106 6.28 -2.02 -15.30
N LEU A 107 6.09 -2.78 -14.23
CA LEU A 107 6.33 -4.23 -14.24
C LEU A 107 5.33 -4.92 -15.17
N ARG A 108 4.06 -4.52 -15.11
CA ARG A 108 3.02 -5.03 -16.01
C ARG A 108 3.32 -4.67 -17.48
N GLY A 109 3.71 -3.42 -17.73
CA GLY A 109 4.13 -2.96 -19.05
C GLY A 109 5.27 -3.81 -19.60
N LYS A 110 6.32 -4.05 -18.81
CA LYS A 110 7.49 -4.85 -19.22
C LYS A 110 7.10 -6.24 -19.73
N ILE A 111 6.18 -6.93 -19.05
CA ILE A 111 5.77 -8.29 -19.48
C ILE A 111 4.85 -8.23 -20.71
N LEU A 112 3.81 -7.41 -20.64
CA LEU A 112 2.75 -7.42 -21.65
C LEU A 112 3.17 -6.77 -22.99
N LEU A 113 4.02 -5.75 -22.96
CA LEU A 113 4.55 -5.11 -24.19
C LEU A 113 5.49 -6.01 -24.96
N GLU A 114 6.15 -6.97 -24.31
CA GLU A 114 6.97 -7.99 -24.97
C GLU A 114 6.13 -9.19 -25.46
N GLY A 115 4.79 -9.13 -25.34
CA GLY A 115 3.86 -10.16 -25.81
C GLY A 115 3.71 -11.36 -24.88
N GLU A 116 4.29 -11.29 -23.69
CA GLU A 116 4.26 -12.38 -22.72
C GLU A 116 3.05 -12.29 -21.78
N LYS A 117 2.81 -13.37 -21.03
CA LYS A 117 1.72 -13.46 -20.05
C LYS A 117 2.28 -13.69 -18.64
N PHE A 118 1.59 -13.19 -17.66
CA PHE A 118 1.92 -13.51 -16.26
C PHE A 118 1.78 -15.01 -15.97
N THR A 119 2.71 -15.54 -15.18
CA THR A 119 2.52 -16.85 -14.53
C THR A 119 1.63 -16.65 -13.29
N SER A 120 1.07 -17.75 -12.77
CA SER A 120 0.26 -17.73 -11.54
C SER A 120 1.09 -17.78 -10.26
N ASP A 121 2.41 -18.00 -10.39
CA ASP A 121 3.31 -18.19 -9.25
C ASP A 121 3.50 -16.89 -8.45
N PHE A 122 3.79 -17.05 -7.17
CA PHE A 122 4.19 -15.97 -6.27
C PHE A 122 5.37 -16.40 -5.40
N ASP A 123 6.07 -15.45 -4.79
CA ASP A 123 7.18 -15.70 -3.88
C ASP A 123 6.62 -16.05 -2.48
N THR A 124 6.52 -17.34 -2.21
CA THR A 124 5.96 -17.89 -0.98
C THR A 124 6.77 -17.47 0.25
N ASP A 125 8.10 -17.39 0.14
CA ASP A 125 8.96 -17.07 1.28
C ASP A 125 8.78 -15.61 1.68
N SER A 126 8.80 -14.69 0.72
CA SER A 126 8.51 -13.28 0.97
C SER A 126 7.09 -13.07 1.50
N TYR A 127 6.10 -13.76 0.96
CA TYR A 127 4.73 -13.67 1.43
C TYR A 127 4.56 -14.18 2.87
N ASN A 128 5.15 -15.32 3.19
CA ASN A 128 5.11 -15.87 4.56
C ASN A 128 5.83 -14.96 5.56
N LYS A 129 6.96 -14.35 5.16
CA LYS A 129 7.65 -13.35 5.97
C LYS A 129 6.78 -12.13 6.23
N PHE A 130 6.06 -11.65 5.22
CA PHE A 130 5.10 -10.56 5.35
C PHE A 130 3.99 -10.92 6.35
N LEU A 131 3.40 -12.12 6.24
CA LEU A 131 2.37 -12.60 7.17
C LEU A 131 2.90 -12.76 8.59
N ALA A 132 4.13 -13.24 8.77
CA ALA A 132 4.75 -13.39 10.07
C ALA A 132 4.84 -12.05 10.81
N PHE A 133 5.22 -10.97 10.12
CA PHE A 133 5.20 -9.64 10.72
C PHE A 133 3.80 -9.16 11.11
N LEU A 134 2.79 -9.44 10.28
CA LEU A 134 1.41 -9.07 10.63
C LEU A 134 0.87 -9.90 11.80
N SER A 135 1.32 -11.14 11.95
CA SER A 135 0.95 -12.01 13.08
C SER A 135 1.65 -11.63 14.39
N ASP A 136 2.67 -10.81 14.32
CA ASP A 136 3.40 -10.27 15.47
C ASP A 136 2.84 -8.88 15.84
N ASP A 137 1.69 -8.87 16.50
CA ASP A 137 0.99 -7.68 16.98
C ASP A 137 0.78 -6.60 15.89
N LEU A 138 0.43 -7.01 14.68
CA LEU A 138 0.22 -6.12 13.53
C LEU A 138 1.45 -5.23 13.23
N ASN A 139 2.64 -5.80 13.22
CA ASN A 139 3.89 -5.11 12.94
C ASN A 139 3.98 -4.72 11.46
N VAL A 140 3.10 -3.80 11.03
CA VAL A 140 2.96 -3.37 9.64
C VAL A 140 4.21 -2.67 9.14
N ALA A 141 4.92 -1.93 9.99
CA ALA A 141 6.16 -1.25 9.61
C ALA A 141 7.20 -2.25 9.07
N ASN A 142 7.38 -3.39 9.73
CA ASN A 142 8.26 -4.45 9.23
C ASN A 142 7.67 -5.22 8.04
N ALA A 143 6.35 -5.40 7.99
CA ALA A 143 5.68 -5.99 6.81
C ALA A 143 5.92 -5.14 5.54
N ILE A 144 5.89 -3.82 5.64
CA ILE A 144 6.21 -2.90 4.53
C ILE A 144 7.65 -3.08 4.04
N THR A 145 8.61 -3.43 4.90
CA THR A 145 10.00 -3.68 4.46
C THR A 145 10.10 -4.85 3.47
N VAL A 146 9.20 -5.83 3.55
CA VAL A 146 9.14 -6.93 2.58
C VAL A 146 8.68 -6.42 1.22
N ILE A 147 7.65 -5.56 1.20
CA ILE A 147 7.16 -4.90 -0.03
C ILE A 147 8.30 -4.10 -0.69
N GLU A 148 9.02 -3.30 0.10
CA GLU A 148 10.16 -2.51 -0.39
C GLU A 148 11.29 -3.37 -0.96
N SER A 149 11.56 -4.52 -0.32
CA SER A 149 12.55 -5.48 -0.81
C SER A 149 12.15 -6.09 -2.15
N LEU A 150 10.88 -6.47 -2.31
CA LEU A 150 10.32 -6.97 -3.57
C LEU A 150 10.40 -5.92 -4.69
N ILE A 151 10.03 -4.67 -4.39
CA ILE A 151 10.12 -3.55 -5.35
C ILE A 151 11.58 -3.31 -5.76
N LYS A 152 12.52 -3.33 -4.80
CA LYS A 152 13.96 -3.19 -5.08
C LYS A 152 14.46 -4.30 -6.00
N SER A 153 14.11 -5.56 -5.71
CA SER A 153 14.48 -6.71 -6.53
C SER A 153 13.87 -6.63 -7.93
N GLY A 154 12.60 -6.24 -8.02
CA GLY A 154 11.91 -6.05 -9.28
C GLY A 154 12.54 -4.92 -10.14
N ASN A 155 12.94 -3.81 -9.53
CA ASN A 155 13.63 -2.74 -10.24
C ASN A 155 14.98 -3.18 -10.81
N VAL A 156 15.67 -4.13 -10.17
CA VAL A 156 16.90 -4.74 -10.72
C VAL A 156 16.57 -5.61 -11.93
N LEU A 157 15.50 -6.42 -11.86
CA LEU A 157 15.08 -7.28 -12.97
C LEU A 157 14.55 -6.49 -14.16
N LEU A 158 13.84 -5.40 -13.94
CA LEU A 158 13.32 -4.53 -15.01
C LEU A 158 14.43 -3.93 -15.91
N ARG A 159 15.68 -3.84 -15.41
CA ARG A 159 16.84 -3.34 -16.17
C ARG A 159 17.57 -4.42 -16.97
N LYS A 160 17.15 -5.68 -16.81
CA LYS A 160 17.72 -6.86 -17.47
C LYS A 160 16.82 -7.35 -18.60
N PRO A 161 17.27 -8.29 -19.44
CA PRO A 161 16.40 -9.02 -20.34
C PRO A 161 15.18 -9.55 -19.58
N LEU A 162 14.05 -9.71 -20.28
CA LEU A 162 12.80 -10.12 -19.68
C LEU A 162 12.91 -11.46 -18.96
N ASP A 163 12.57 -11.46 -17.68
CA ASP A 163 12.43 -12.64 -16.83
C ASP A 163 10.98 -12.72 -16.36
N VAL A 164 10.12 -13.30 -17.20
CA VAL A 164 8.67 -13.39 -16.96
C VAL A 164 8.37 -14.07 -15.63
N VAL A 165 9.08 -15.15 -15.30
CA VAL A 165 8.78 -15.96 -14.12
C VAL A 165 9.04 -15.16 -12.84
N ASN A 166 10.23 -14.58 -12.71
CA ASN A 166 10.56 -13.83 -11.49
C ASN A 166 9.81 -12.50 -11.38
N LEU A 167 9.56 -11.80 -12.50
CA LEU A 167 8.72 -10.60 -12.48
C LEU A 167 7.27 -10.91 -12.12
N SER A 168 6.69 -12.02 -12.66
CA SER A 168 5.34 -12.47 -12.28
C SER A 168 5.26 -12.80 -10.79
N LYS A 169 6.24 -13.51 -10.23
CA LYS A 169 6.31 -13.83 -8.80
C LYS A 169 6.26 -12.57 -7.94
N ILE A 170 7.10 -11.58 -8.27
CA ILE A 170 7.11 -10.29 -7.55
C ILE A 170 5.76 -9.60 -7.65
N TYR A 171 5.21 -9.48 -8.85
CA TYR A 171 3.92 -8.81 -9.09
C TYR A 171 2.78 -9.45 -8.28
N ASN A 172 2.63 -10.78 -8.40
CA ASN A 172 1.57 -11.51 -7.71
C ASN A 172 1.71 -11.44 -6.19
N THR A 173 2.95 -11.48 -5.67
CA THR A 173 3.22 -11.35 -4.23
C THR A 173 2.84 -9.97 -3.74
N LEU A 174 3.22 -8.92 -4.48
CA LEU A 174 2.86 -7.55 -4.13
C LEU A 174 1.34 -7.34 -4.11
N LEU A 175 0.62 -7.86 -5.12
CA LEU A 175 -0.85 -7.77 -5.14
C LEU A 175 -1.48 -8.43 -3.93
N LYS A 176 -1.00 -9.61 -3.51
CA LYS A 176 -1.47 -10.30 -2.29
C LYS A 176 -1.19 -9.47 -1.03
N CYS A 177 0.02 -8.90 -0.89
CA CYS A 177 0.37 -8.04 0.24
C CYS A 177 -0.49 -6.77 0.28
N PHE A 178 -0.68 -6.14 -0.88
CA PHE A 178 -1.50 -4.92 -0.98
C PHE A 178 -2.97 -5.19 -0.70
N ASP A 179 -3.50 -6.33 -1.11
CA ASP A 179 -4.89 -6.73 -0.81
C ASP A 179 -5.11 -6.86 0.70
N ILE A 180 -4.21 -7.54 1.42
CA ILE A 180 -4.28 -7.65 2.89
C ILE A 180 -4.19 -6.27 3.56
N LEU A 181 -3.32 -5.39 3.10
CA LEU A 181 -3.22 -4.02 3.63
C LEU A 181 -4.37 -3.11 3.17
N GLY A 182 -5.23 -3.59 2.27
CA GLY A 182 -6.39 -2.87 1.75
C GLY A 182 -6.05 -1.75 0.78
N PHE A 183 -4.88 -1.79 0.13
CA PHE A 183 -4.55 -0.87 -0.95
C PHE A 183 -5.22 -1.27 -2.26
N LYS A 184 -5.76 -0.29 -2.98
CA LYS A 184 -6.37 -0.49 -4.29
C LYS A 184 -5.65 0.36 -5.32
N PHE A 185 -4.94 -0.29 -6.23
CA PHE A 185 -4.21 0.37 -7.31
C PHE A 185 -4.99 0.33 -8.62
N ASN A 186 -4.88 1.40 -9.39
CA ASN A 186 -5.44 1.45 -10.73
C ASN A 186 -4.44 0.80 -11.70
N ILE A 187 -4.67 -0.46 -12.02
CA ILE A 187 -3.81 -1.23 -12.92
C ILE A 187 -4.15 -0.85 -14.36
N ILE A 188 -3.19 -0.29 -15.07
CA ILE A 188 -3.34 0.15 -16.45
C ILE A 188 -3.37 -1.07 -17.37
N ASP A 189 -4.38 -1.12 -18.25
CA ASP A 189 -4.44 -2.13 -19.29
C ASP A 189 -3.46 -1.79 -20.42
N VAL A 190 -2.81 -2.83 -20.95
CA VAL A 190 -1.95 -2.74 -22.12
C VAL A 190 -2.76 -3.16 -23.35
N THR A 191 -2.97 -2.24 -24.26
CA THR A 191 -3.73 -2.47 -25.49
C THR A 191 -2.87 -3.03 -26.61
N LYS A 192 -3.49 -3.52 -27.69
CA LYS A 192 -2.76 -3.93 -28.90
C LYS A 192 -1.95 -2.78 -29.50
N GLU A 193 -2.52 -1.58 -29.51
CA GLU A 193 -1.85 -0.36 -29.97
C GLU A 193 -0.59 -0.03 -29.16
N ASP A 194 -0.63 -0.27 -27.83
CA ASP A 194 0.55 -0.08 -26.98
C ASP A 194 1.66 -1.06 -27.33
N VAL A 195 1.31 -2.32 -27.61
CA VAL A 195 2.27 -3.35 -28.06
C VAL A 195 2.88 -2.96 -29.41
N GLU A 196 2.06 -2.51 -30.37
CA GLU A 196 2.53 -2.02 -31.69
C GLU A 196 3.46 -0.81 -31.52
N THR A 197 3.07 0.17 -30.69
CA THR A 197 3.89 1.33 -30.36
C THR A 197 5.23 0.93 -29.74
N TYR A 198 5.25 -0.10 -28.90
CA TYR A 198 6.48 -0.62 -28.30
C TYR A 198 7.38 -1.31 -29.33
N GLN A 199 6.81 -2.08 -30.25
CA GLN A 199 7.57 -2.69 -31.35
C GLN A 199 8.17 -1.63 -32.29
N ASP A 200 7.41 -0.59 -32.62
CA ASP A 200 7.90 0.55 -33.39
C ASP A 200 9.02 1.31 -32.66
N TYR A 201 8.87 1.48 -31.33
CA TYR A 201 9.95 2.03 -30.50
C TYR A 201 11.24 1.21 -30.60
N LEU A 202 11.14 -0.12 -30.47
CA LEU A 202 12.33 -0.99 -30.56
C LEU A 202 12.96 -0.95 -31.94
N LYS A 203 12.16 -0.93 -33.00
CA LYS A 203 12.63 -0.81 -34.39
C LYS A 203 13.31 0.52 -34.64
N ALA A 204 12.68 1.64 -34.27
CA ALA A 204 13.28 2.97 -34.42
C ALA A 204 14.61 3.09 -33.66
N LYS A 205 14.70 2.47 -32.48
CA LYS A 205 15.92 2.43 -31.69
C LYS A 205 17.03 1.61 -32.35
N ALA A 206 16.69 0.45 -32.97
CA ALA A 206 17.64 -0.39 -33.71
C ALA A 206 18.16 0.35 -34.97
N ASP A 207 17.28 1.06 -35.66
CA ASP A 207 17.59 1.85 -36.84
C ASP A 207 18.31 3.18 -36.53
N LYS A 208 18.58 3.45 -35.22
CA LYS A 208 19.18 4.69 -34.71
C LYS A 208 18.40 5.97 -35.07
N ASN A 209 17.10 5.83 -35.34
CA ASN A 209 16.20 6.96 -35.51
C ASN A 209 15.75 7.48 -34.15
N PHE A 210 16.58 8.32 -33.54
CA PHE A 210 16.38 8.77 -32.16
C PHE A 210 15.13 9.65 -32.00
N GLU A 211 14.81 10.49 -32.98
CA GLU A 211 13.63 11.36 -32.94
C GLU A 211 12.33 10.54 -32.86
N LEU A 212 12.20 9.55 -33.72
CA LEU A 212 11.02 8.67 -33.75
C LEU A 212 10.97 7.76 -32.52
N SER A 213 12.11 7.23 -32.11
CA SER A 213 12.25 6.43 -30.89
C SER A 213 11.82 7.22 -29.65
N ASP A 214 12.24 8.47 -29.49
CA ASP A 214 11.86 9.31 -28.36
C ASP A 214 10.37 9.66 -28.36
N LYS A 215 9.77 9.86 -29.53
CA LYS A 215 8.31 10.06 -29.65
C LYS A 215 7.51 8.86 -29.13
N TYR A 216 7.82 7.65 -29.58
CA TYR A 216 7.16 6.45 -29.11
C TYR A 216 7.40 6.19 -27.62
N ARG A 217 8.63 6.39 -27.16
CA ARG A 217 9.00 6.27 -25.74
C ARG A 217 8.21 7.23 -24.86
N THR A 218 8.10 8.49 -25.28
CA THR A 218 7.34 9.51 -24.55
C THR A 218 5.87 9.11 -24.39
N ASN A 219 5.25 8.58 -25.46
CA ASN A 219 3.88 8.08 -25.39
C ASN A 219 3.72 6.96 -24.33
N LEU A 220 4.61 5.97 -24.35
CA LEU A 220 4.56 4.85 -23.40
C LEU A 220 4.86 5.29 -21.95
N ILE A 221 5.76 6.29 -21.75
CA ILE A 221 6.03 6.89 -20.44
C ILE A 221 4.79 7.64 -19.93
N GLN A 222 4.12 8.44 -20.77
CA GLN A 222 2.91 9.16 -20.38
C GLN A 222 1.78 8.22 -19.95
N LYS A 223 1.72 7.03 -20.54
CA LYS A 223 0.82 5.95 -20.12
C LYS A 223 1.34 5.18 -18.88
N GLY A 224 2.54 5.44 -18.40
CA GLY A 224 3.13 4.75 -17.24
C GLY A 224 3.54 3.30 -17.49
N LEU A 225 3.77 2.90 -18.75
CA LEU A 225 4.07 1.51 -19.12
C LEU A 225 5.56 1.18 -19.17
N ILE A 226 6.44 2.19 -19.29
CA ILE A 226 7.91 2.01 -19.30
C ILE A 226 8.64 3.04 -18.43
#